data_da21c3f6d30d28eb5c624bc47c1a7252
#
_entry.id   da21c3f6d30d28eb5c624bc47c1a7252
#
_cell.length_a   1.000
_cell.length_b   1.000
_cell.length_c   1.000
_cell.angle_alpha   90.00
_cell.angle_beta   90.00
_cell.angle_gamma   90.00
#
_symmetry.space_group_name_H-M   'P 1'
#
loop_
_entity.id
_entity.type
_entity.pdbx_description
1 polymer ?
#
loop_
_entity_poly.entity_id
_entity_poly.type
_entity_poly.pdbx_seq_one_letter_code
_entity_poly.pdbx_strand_id
1 'polypeptide(L)'
;LQEKDRFIKPGQVVVDLGAAPGGWLQVVAPLVGSKGMVIGLDLLEIEPLPGVQLIQGDFHDDAVLDRLNTVLEGRPVDLVISDMAPNVSGVAAVDQPRAMYLCELALDFCRQALRPGGSLVIKVFQGEGFDQFFRDVKSSFSRVVTRKPKASRAKSREVYLVAGNYHS
;
A
#
# COMPACT_ATOMS: atom_id res chain seq x y z
N LEU A 1 12.68 4.71 3.85
CA LEU A 1 12.37 4.15 2.52
C LEU A 1 12.37 5.22 1.43
N GLN A 2 11.64 6.32 1.66
CA GLN A 2 11.54 7.40 0.66
C GLN A 2 12.92 8.02 0.34
N GLU A 3 13.76 8.20 1.34
CA GLU A 3 15.11 8.75 1.15
C GLU A 3 15.95 7.92 0.18
N LYS A 4 15.78 6.60 0.20
CA LYS A 4 16.54 5.68 -0.62
C LYS A 4 15.92 5.48 -2.01
N ASP A 5 14.62 5.27 -2.08
CA ASP A 5 13.94 4.85 -3.31
C ASP A 5 13.18 5.98 -4.01
N ARG A 6 12.86 7.05 -3.28
CA ARG A 6 12.20 8.27 -3.79
C ARG A 6 10.97 7.99 -4.66
N PHE A 7 10.13 7.07 -4.19
CA PHE A 7 8.94 6.67 -4.93
C PHE A 7 7.80 7.70 -4.84
N ILE A 8 7.84 8.62 -3.88
CA ILE A 8 6.83 9.68 -3.73
C ILE A 8 7.31 10.93 -4.45
N LYS A 9 6.48 11.45 -5.36
CA LYS A 9 6.82 12.59 -6.21
C LYS A 9 5.68 13.60 -6.24
N PRO A 10 5.99 14.88 -6.49
CA PRO A 10 4.95 15.90 -6.64
C PRO A 10 3.94 15.56 -7.75
N GLY A 11 2.68 15.88 -7.51
CA GLY A 11 1.61 15.73 -8.49
C GLY A 11 1.03 14.32 -8.62
N GLN A 12 1.54 13.35 -7.89
CA GLN A 12 1.05 11.97 -7.96
C GLN A 12 -0.37 11.82 -7.39
N VAL A 13 -1.06 10.78 -7.86
CA VAL A 13 -2.25 10.23 -7.20
C VAL A 13 -1.80 9.03 -6.37
N VAL A 14 -1.94 9.14 -5.06
CA VAL A 14 -1.45 8.13 -4.10
C VAL A 14 -2.62 7.58 -3.30
N VAL A 15 -2.69 6.26 -3.21
CA VAL A 15 -3.66 5.57 -2.35
C VAL A 15 -2.89 4.80 -1.28
N ASP A 16 -3.23 5.06 -0.02
CA ASP A 16 -2.64 4.41 1.15
C ASP A 16 -3.67 3.46 1.76
N LEU A 17 -3.45 2.17 1.59
CA LEU A 17 -4.31 1.12 2.12
C LEU A 17 -3.80 0.71 3.51
N GLY A 18 -4.69 0.71 4.50
CA GLY A 18 -4.29 0.49 5.89
C GLY A 18 -3.56 1.71 6.45
N ALA A 19 -4.14 2.89 6.24
CA ALA A 19 -3.46 4.16 6.47
C ALA A 19 -3.32 4.57 7.94
N ALA A 20 -4.16 4.04 8.84
CA ALA A 20 -4.11 4.42 10.26
C ALA A 20 -2.80 3.94 10.91
N PRO A 21 -2.24 4.70 11.82
CA PRO A 21 -2.73 5.98 12.36
C PRO A 21 -2.43 7.21 11.49
N GLY A 22 -1.84 7.05 10.31
CA GLY A 22 -1.56 8.17 9.41
C GLY A 22 -0.09 8.49 9.22
N GLY A 23 0.81 7.60 9.68
CA GLY A 23 2.26 7.82 9.58
C GLY A 23 2.74 8.01 8.15
N TRP A 24 2.32 7.16 7.21
CA TRP A 24 2.64 7.33 5.79
C TRP A 24 2.01 8.58 5.21
N LEU A 25 0.76 8.88 5.58
CA LEU A 25 0.05 10.06 5.07
C LEU A 25 0.76 11.36 5.44
N GLN A 26 1.34 11.44 6.63
CA GLN A 26 2.11 12.60 7.07
C GLN A 26 3.36 12.83 6.21
N VAL A 27 3.95 11.76 5.69
CA VAL A 27 5.11 11.84 4.79
C VAL A 27 4.67 12.15 3.36
N VAL A 28 3.59 11.50 2.90
CA VAL A 28 3.14 11.54 1.51
C VAL A 28 2.56 12.90 1.14
N ALA A 29 1.65 13.44 1.97
CA ALA A 29 0.89 14.61 1.61
C ALA A 29 1.76 15.84 1.27
N PRO A 30 2.78 16.19 2.07
CA PRO A 30 3.65 17.31 1.72
C PRO A 30 4.45 17.09 0.43
N LEU A 31 4.87 15.86 0.17
CA LEU A 31 5.68 15.54 -1.01
C LEU A 31 4.86 15.58 -2.30
N VAL A 32 3.61 15.16 -2.24
CA VAL A 32 2.71 15.15 -3.40
C VAL A 32 2.25 16.56 -3.76
N GLY A 33 1.98 17.38 -2.77
CA GLY A 33 1.57 18.76 -2.98
C GLY A 33 0.13 18.93 -3.46
N SER A 34 -0.23 20.16 -3.79
CA SER A 34 -1.61 20.53 -4.11
C SER A 34 -2.12 20.05 -5.48
N LYS A 35 -1.21 19.74 -6.40
CA LYS A 35 -1.59 19.26 -7.75
C LYS A 35 -1.89 17.76 -7.79
N GLY A 36 -1.49 17.03 -6.78
CA GLY A 36 -1.75 15.61 -6.67
C GLY A 36 -3.02 15.32 -5.90
N MET A 37 -3.19 14.05 -5.59
CA MET A 37 -4.30 13.57 -4.79
C MET A 37 -3.77 12.50 -3.84
N VAL A 38 -4.13 12.58 -2.56
CA VAL A 38 -3.76 11.57 -1.57
C VAL A 38 -5.02 11.07 -0.92
N ILE A 39 -5.21 9.76 -0.93
CA ILE A 39 -6.35 9.09 -0.34
C ILE A 39 -5.84 8.07 0.67
N GLY A 40 -6.33 8.15 1.91
CA GLY A 40 -6.06 7.16 2.94
C GLY A 40 -7.31 6.35 3.23
N LEU A 41 -7.15 5.03 3.34
CA LEU A 41 -8.24 4.10 3.63
C LEU A 41 -7.85 3.19 4.79
N ASP A 42 -8.74 3.05 5.78
CA ASP A 42 -8.54 2.14 6.91
C ASP A 42 -9.87 1.79 7.55
N LEU A 43 -9.89 0.65 8.26
CA LEU A 43 -11.00 0.29 9.15
C LEU A 43 -11.13 1.28 10.30
N LEU A 44 -10.00 1.75 10.80
CA LEU A 44 -9.94 2.67 11.92
C LEU A 44 -10.10 4.10 11.45
N GLU A 45 -10.66 4.94 12.33
CA GLU A 45 -10.74 6.37 12.08
C GLU A 45 -9.33 6.96 12.07
N ILE A 46 -9.08 7.83 11.10
CA ILE A 46 -7.82 8.58 10.97
C ILE A 46 -8.13 10.04 11.22
N GLU A 47 -7.32 10.70 12.03
CA GLU A 47 -7.48 12.13 12.25
C GLU A 47 -7.29 12.89 10.94
N PRO A 48 -8.15 13.88 10.65
CA PRO A 48 -8.03 14.65 9.41
C PRO A 48 -6.65 15.26 9.24
N LEU A 49 -6.14 15.17 8.01
CA LEU A 49 -4.85 15.74 7.61
C LEU A 49 -5.10 16.67 6.42
N PRO A 50 -4.45 17.86 6.39
CA PRO A 50 -4.59 18.75 5.25
C PRO A 50 -4.15 18.08 3.95
N GLY A 51 -4.97 18.25 2.91
CA GLY A 51 -4.66 17.72 1.58
C GLY A 51 -4.89 16.23 1.40
N VAL A 52 -5.48 15.55 2.39
CA VAL A 52 -5.72 14.10 2.35
C VAL A 52 -7.22 13.84 2.39
N GLN A 53 -7.69 12.99 1.49
CA GLN A 53 -9.06 12.46 1.53
C GLN A 53 -9.04 11.14 2.28
N LEU A 54 -9.93 10.96 3.25
CA LEU A 54 -9.97 9.78 4.10
C LEU A 54 -11.25 8.99 3.87
N ILE A 55 -11.09 7.68 3.74
CA ILE A 55 -12.21 6.74 3.65
C ILE A 55 -12.07 5.76 4.80
N GLN A 56 -13.10 5.69 5.65
CA GLN A 56 -13.17 4.69 6.70
C GLN A 56 -14.00 3.52 6.23
N GLY A 57 -13.44 2.34 6.25
CA GLY A 57 -14.15 1.14 5.85
C GLY A 57 -13.24 -0.05 5.63
N ASP A 58 -13.85 -1.19 5.37
CA ASP A 58 -13.16 -2.44 5.13
C ASP A 58 -12.81 -2.56 3.64
N PHE A 59 -11.53 -2.77 3.35
CA PHE A 59 -11.05 -2.94 1.99
C PHE A 59 -11.65 -4.17 1.28
N HIS A 60 -12.19 -5.13 2.04
CA HIS A 60 -12.92 -6.27 1.48
C HIS A 60 -14.31 -5.91 0.96
N ASP A 61 -14.85 -4.78 1.37
CA ASP A 61 -16.21 -4.38 1.05
C ASP A 61 -16.26 -3.68 -0.31
N ASP A 62 -17.06 -4.21 -1.22
CA ASP A 62 -17.23 -3.63 -2.57
C ASP A 62 -17.73 -2.19 -2.51
N ALA A 63 -18.57 -1.85 -1.53
CA ALA A 63 -19.06 -0.48 -1.36
C ALA A 63 -17.94 0.50 -1.03
N VAL A 64 -16.93 0.05 -0.29
CA VAL A 64 -15.74 0.86 0.02
C VAL A 64 -14.89 1.07 -1.23
N LEU A 65 -14.70 0.03 -2.03
CA LEU A 65 -14.01 0.13 -3.32
C LEU A 65 -14.74 1.08 -4.27
N ASP A 66 -16.06 1.04 -4.30
CA ASP A 66 -16.86 1.96 -5.11
C ASP A 66 -16.68 3.41 -4.66
N ARG A 67 -16.63 3.65 -3.34
CA ARG A 67 -16.34 4.99 -2.81
C ARG A 67 -14.95 5.47 -3.22
N LEU A 68 -13.97 4.59 -3.15
CA LEU A 68 -12.61 4.91 -3.56
C LEU A 68 -12.55 5.28 -5.04
N ASN A 69 -13.22 4.51 -5.89
CA ASN A 69 -13.30 4.79 -7.32
C ASN A 69 -14.01 6.12 -7.61
N THR A 70 -15.06 6.43 -6.85
CA THR A 70 -15.77 7.71 -6.96
C THR A 70 -14.87 8.89 -6.61
N VAL A 71 -14.10 8.77 -5.53
CA VAL A 71 -13.14 9.81 -5.11
C VAL A 71 -12.04 10.00 -6.15
N LEU A 72 -11.57 8.92 -6.78
CA LEU A 72 -10.55 9.00 -7.82
C LEU A 72 -11.03 9.69 -9.09
N GLU A 73 -12.34 9.71 -9.34
CA GLU A 73 -12.93 10.37 -10.52
C GLU A 73 -12.29 9.93 -11.84
N GLY A 74 -11.97 8.63 -11.96
CA GLY A 74 -11.34 8.08 -13.15
C GLY A 74 -9.85 8.39 -13.29
N ARG A 75 -9.23 9.09 -12.34
CA ARG A 75 -7.80 9.35 -12.38
C ARG A 75 -7.03 8.06 -12.12
N PRO A 76 -6.06 7.71 -12.96
CA PRO A 76 -5.22 6.55 -12.69
C PRO A 76 -4.33 6.82 -11.48
N VAL A 77 -4.05 5.76 -10.73
CA VAL A 77 -3.21 5.84 -9.53
C VAL A 77 -1.74 5.71 -9.92
N ASP A 78 -0.90 6.57 -9.37
CA ASP A 78 0.55 6.55 -9.60
C ASP A 78 1.28 5.68 -8.59
N LEU A 79 0.79 5.64 -7.35
CA LEU A 79 1.45 4.94 -6.25
C LEU A 79 0.41 4.37 -5.31
N VAL A 80 0.57 3.10 -4.98
CA VAL A 80 -0.18 2.43 -3.91
C VAL A 80 0.80 2.10 -2.78
N ILE A 81 0.44 2.50 -1.57
CA ILE A 81 1.15 2.11 -0.36
C ILE A 81 0.22 1.21 0.44
N SER A 82 0.71 0.06 0.87
CA SER A 82 -0.09 -0.87 1.66
C SER A 82 0.71 -1.30 2.88
N ASP A 83 0.21 -0.92 4.04
CA ASP A 83 0.78 -1.26 5.34
C ASP A 83 -0.32 -1.88 6.21
N MET A 84 -1.14 -2.72 5.58
CA MET A 84 -2.23 -3.41 6.26
C MET A 84 -1.71 -4.59 7.06
N ALA A 85 -2.29 -4.80 8.25
CA ALA A 85 -2.02 -5.96 9.06
C ALA A 85 -3.33 -6.49 9.65
N PRO A 86 -3.52 -7.81 9.68
CA PRO A 86 -4.68 -8.38 10.36
C PRO A 86 -4.52 -8.26 11.88
N ASN A 87 -5.61 -8.44 12.62
CA ASN A 87 -5.52 -8.61 14.06
C ASN A 87 -4.66 -9.84 14.36
N VAL A 88 -3.65 -9.67 15.22
CA VAL A 88 -2.72 -10.73 15.55
C VAL A 88 -3.35 -11.66 16.58
N SER A 89 -3.46 -12.95 16.25
CA SER A 89 -3.95 -13.98 17.17
C SER A 89 -2.83 -14.56 18.05
N GLY A 90 -1.58 -14.37 17.64
CA GLY A 90 -0.43 -15.01 18.26
C GLY A 90 -0.12 -16.38 17.69
N VAL A 91 -0.93 -16.89 16.77
CA VAL A 91 -0.73 -18.20 16.13
C VAL A 91 -0.29 -17.97 14.69
N ALA A 92 0.97 -18.28 14.37
CA ALA A 92 1.54 -18.05 13.06
C ALA A 92 0.74 -18.70 11.92
N ALA A 93 0.23 -19.90 12.16
CA ALA A 93 -0.57 -20.63 11.16
C ALA A 93 -1.88 -19.92 10.80
N VAL A 94 -2.36 -19.01 11.64
CA VAL A 94 -3.55 -18.19 11.40
C VAL A 94 -3.18 -16.82 10.86
N ASP A 95 -2.16 -16.19 11.45
CA ASP A 95 -1.81 -14.80 11.15
C ASP A 95 -1.12 -14.67 9.80
N GLN A 96 -0.26 -15.61 9.43
CA GLN A 96 0.47 -15.52 8.16
C GLN A 96 -0.46 -15.58 6.94
N PRO A 97 -1.41 -16.54 6.83
CA PRO A 97 -2.35 -16.54 5.70
C PRO A 97 -3.23 -15.29 5.63
N ARG A 98 -3.63 -14.74 6.77
CA ARG A 98 -4.42 -13.50 6.81
C ARG A 98 -3.63 -12.31 6.29
N ALA A 99 -2.36 -12.20 6.70
CA ALA A 99 -1.48 -11.15 6.22
C ALA A 99 -1.24 -11.27 4.72
N MET A 100 -1.02 -12.48 4.22
CA MET A 100 -0.81 -12.72 2.79
C MET A 100 -2.07 -12.40 1.98
N TYR A 101 -3.24 -12.69 2.50
CA TYR A 101 -4.50 -12.37 1.83
C TYR A 101 -4.66 -10.85 1.64
N LEU A 102 -4.32 -10.05 2.67
CA LEU A 102 -4.34 -8.59 2.56
C LEU A 102 -3.36 -8.09 1.49
N CYS A 103 -2.19 -8.72 1.39
CA CYS A 103 -1.22 -8.39 0.34
C CYS A 103 -1.77 -8.70 -1.05
N GLU A 104 -2.44 -9.84 -1.22
CA GLU A 104 -3.05 -10.22 -2.49
C GLU A 104 -4.14 -9.23 -2.90
N LEU A 105 -4.97 -8.79 -1.95
CA LEU A 105 -6.00 -7.77 -2.22
C LEU A 105 -5.37 -6.45 -2.68
N ALA A 106 -4.27 -6.03 -2.05
CA ALA A 106 -3.57 -4.82 -2.45
C ALA A 106 -3.00 -4.94 -3.87
N LEU A 107 -2.44 -6.09 -4.21
CA LEU A 107 -1.92 -6.34 -5.56
C LEU A 107 -3.05 -6.35 -6.61
N ASP A 108 -4.19 -6.95 -6.28
CA ASP A 108 -5.36 -6.93 -7.16
C ASP A 108 -5.86 -5.50 -7.40
N PHE A 109 -5.87 -4.68 -6.37
CA PHE A 109 -6.21 -3.28 -6.53
C PHE A 109 -5.23 -2.57 -7.47
N CYS A 110 -3.93 -2.83 -7.32
CA CYS A 110 -2.92 -2.27 -8.22
C CYS A 110 -3.19 -2.63 -9.68
N ARG A 111 -3.54 -3.88 -9.94
CA ARG A 111 -3.83 -4.35 -11.30
C ARG A 111 -5.06 -3.69 -11.92
N GLN A 112 -5.96 -3.17 -11.09
CA GLN A 112 -7.15 -2.45 -11.55
C GLN A 112 -6.92 -0.96 -11.69
N ALA A 113 -6.10 -0.37 -10.83
CA ALA A 113 -6.04 1.08 -10.64
C ALA A 113 -4.73 1.74 -11.05
N LEU A 114 -3.59 1.03 -10.99
CA LEU A 114 -2.30 1.63 -11.31
C LEU A 114 -2.18 1.95 -12.80
N ARG A 115 -1.62 3.13 -13.08
CA ARG A 115 -1.21 3.47 -14.44
C ARG A 115 0.03 2.68 -14.83
N PRO A 116 0.28 2.45 -16.13
CA PRO A 116 1.58 1.94 -16.58
C PRO A 116 2.72 2.83 -16.07
N GLY A 117 3.76 2.21 -15.53
CA GLY A 117 4.86 2.93 -14.90
C GLY A 117 4.65 3.27 -13.43
N GLY A 118 3.47 2.98 -12.88
CA GLY A 118 3.18 3.21 -11.46
C GLY A 118 3.94 2.31 -10.52
N SER A 119 3.79 2.56 -9.22
CA SER A 119 4.58 1.90 -8.17
C SER A 119 3.72 1.36 -7.05
N LEU A 120 4.24 0.33 -6.38
CA LEU A 120 3.64 -0.25 -5.17
C LEU A 120 4.71 -0.33 -4.08
N VAL A 121 4.36 0.12 -2.89
CA VAL A 121 5.16 -0.10 -1.68
C VAL A 121 4.28 -0.88 -0.71
N ILE A 122 4.68 -2.09 -0.37
CA ILE A 122 3.84 -2.99 0.43
C ILE A 122 4.65 -3.67 1.52
N LYS A 123 4.12 -3.63 2.74
CA LYS A 123 4.68 -4.38 3.86
C LYS A 123 4.26 -5.85 3.74
N VAL A 124 5.22 -6.75 3.85
CA VAL A 124 4.99 -8.19 3.76
C VAL A 124 5.76 -8.87 4.88
N PHE A 125 5.16 -9.91 5.45
CA PHE A 125 5.84 -10.75 6.43
C PHE A 125 6.46 -11.95 5.71
N GLN A 126 7.77 -12.12 5.86
CA GLN A 126 8.46 -13.29 5.33
C GLN A 126 7.95 -14.56 6.02
N GLY A 127 7.81 -15.62 5.27
CA GLY A 127 7.25 -16.88 5.75
C GLY A 127 6.46 -17.56 4.66
N GLU A 128 5.52 -18.41 5.05
CA GLU A 128 4.70 -19.14 4.10
C GLU A 128 3.91 -18.19 3.20
N GLY A 129 3.98 -18.43 1.89
CA GLY A 129 3.31 -17.61 0.89
C GLY A 129 4.13 -16.43 0.38
N PHE A 130 5.21 -16.05 1.07
CA PHE A 130 6.02 -14.89 0.65
C PHE A 130 6.63 -15.07 -0.73
N ASP A 131 7.24 -16.23 -1.01
CA ASP A 131 7.91 -16.45 -2.29
C ASP A 131 6.93 -16.41 -3.46
N GLN A 132 5.75 -16.97 -3.29
CA GLN A 132 4.72 -16.92 -4.34
C GLN A 132 4.25 -15.48 -4.54
N PHE A 133 4.00 -14.74 -3.47
CA PHE A 133 3.59 -13.34 -3.58
C PHE A 133 4.67 -12.50 -4.25
N PHE A 134 5.93 -12.73 -3.90
CA PHE A 134 7.06 -12.03 -4.54
C PHE A 134 7.07 -12.28 -6.05
N ARG A 135 6.86 -13.53 -6.48
CA ARG A 135 6.76 -13.87 -7.91
C ARG A 135 5.57 -13.18 -8.57
N ASP A 136 4.43 -13.11 -7.88
CA ASP A 136 3.23 -12.46 -8.41
C ASP A 136 3.48 -10.95 -8.61
N VAL A 137 4.16 -10.31 -7.67
CA VAL A 137 4.54 -8.90 -7.82
C VAL A 137 5.49 -8.73 -8.99
N LYS A 138 6.49 -9.59 -9.14
CA LYS A 138 7.45 -9.52 -10.25
C LYS A 138 6.78 -9.74 -11.60
N SER A 139 5.66 -10.44 -11.66
CA SER A 139 4.92 -10.62 -12.92
C SER A 139 4.25 -9.35 -13.41
N SER A 140 4.03 -8.38 -12.55
CA SER A 140 3.34 -7.13 -12.88
C SER A 140 4.23 -5.88 -12.80
N PHE A 141 5.44 -5.98 -12.25
CA PHE A 141 6.37 -4.86 -12.09
C PHE A 141 7.74 -5.24 -12.63
N SER A 142 8.36 -4.33 -13.38
CA SER A 142 9.67 -4.59 -13.97
C SER A 142 10.80 -4.52 -12.95
N ARG A 143 10.58 -3.79 -11.85
CA ARG A 143 11.57 -3.64 -10.79
C ARG A 143 10.94 -3.94 -9.45
N VAL A 144 11.52 -4.86 -8.69
CA VAL A 144 11.08 -5.16 -7.33
C VAL A 144 12.32 -5.28 -6.45
N VAL A 145 12.37 -4.50 -5.38
CA VAL A 145 13.44 -4.58 -4.39
C VAL A 145 12.85 -4.78 -3.01
N THR A 146 13.57 -5.50 -2.17
CA THR A 146 13.19 -5.74 -0.78
C THR A 146 13.94 -4.77 0.11
N ARG A 147 13.23 -4.11 1.03
CA ARG A 147 13.81 -3.17 1.99
C ARG A 147 13.42 -3.55 3.41
N LYS A 148 14.38 -3.56 4.30
CA LYS A 148 14.15 -3.76 5.73
C LYS A 148 14.00 -2.40 6.38
N PRO A 149 12.89 -2.11 7.08
CA PRO A 149 12.73 -0.82 7.76
C PRO A 149 13.82 -0.61 8.81
N LYS A 150 14.34 0.61 8.93
CA LYS A 150 15.33 0.96 9.95
C LYS A 150 14.82 0.71 11.36
N ALA A 151 13.52 0.94 11.57
CA ALA A 151 12.88 0.74 12.87
C ALA A 151 12.59 -0.73 13.17
N SER A 152 12.72 -1.62 12.20
CA SER A 152 12.48 -3.06 12.42
C SER A 152 13.62 -3.67 13.19
N ARG A 153 13.27 -4.51 14.17
CA ARG A 153 14.26 -5.33 14.87
C ARG A 153 14.81 -6.39 13.93
N ALA A 154 16.06 -6.81 14.14
CA ALA A 154 16.70 -7.83 13.34
C ALA A 154 15.90 -9.16 13.26
N LYS A 155 15.12 -9.46 14.30
CA LYS A 155 14.29 -10.66 14.39
C LYS A 155 12.90 -10.51 13.74
N SER A 156 12.51 -9.30 13.34
CA SER A 156 11.22 -9.10 12.69
C SER A 156 11.25 -9.72 11.29
N ARG A 157 10.16 -10.39 10.93
CA ARG A 157 9.97 -10.94 9.58
C ARG A 157 9.39 -9.91 8.61
N GLU A 158 9.17 -8.72 9.09
CA GLU A 158 8.58 -7.62 8.32
C GLU A 158 9.58 -7.06 7.32
N VAL A 159 9.18 -6.96 6.07
CA VAL A 159 9.94 -6.29 5.01
C VAL A 159 8.99 -5.46 4.17
N TYR A 160 9.54 -4.48 3.44
CA TYR A 160 8.81 -3.79 2.41
C TYR A 160 9.29 -4.25 1.04
N LEU A 161 8.34 -4.52 0.15
CA LEU A 161 8.62 -4.64 -1.27
C LEU A 161 8.37 -3.27 -1.90
N VAL A 162 9.37 -2.76 -2.60
CA VAL A 162 9.26 -1.53 -3.38
C VAL A 162 9.27 -1.95 -4.85
N ALA A 163 8.11 -1.88 -5.48
CA ALA A 163 7.91 -2.34 -6.84
C ALA A 163 7.65 -1.15 -7.75
N GLY A 164 8.38 -1.06 -8.83
CA GLY A 164 8.26 0.03 -9.77
C GLY A 164 8.01 -0.44 -11.19
N ASN A 165 7.59 0.51 -12.02
CA ASN A 165 7.35 0.31 -13.43
C ASN A 165 6.30 -0.77 -13.70
N TYR A 166 5.08 -0.51 -13.20
CA TYR A 166 3.94 -1.41 -13.40
C TYR A 166 3.67 -1.62 -14.89
N HIS A 167 3.43 -2.87 -15.28
CA HIS A 167 2.93 -3.24 -16.60
C HIS A 167 1.80 -4.26 -16.42
N SER A 168 0.81 -4.20 -17.27
CA SER A 168 -0.36 -5.09 -17.16
C SER A 168 -0.02 -6.57 -17.26
#